data_4397e5ed37c996982afc496e961421aa
#
_entry.id   4397e5ed37c996982afc496e961421aa
#
_cell.length_a   1.000
_cell.length_b   1.000
_cell.length_c   1.000
_cell.angle_alpha   90.00
_cell.angle_beta   90.00
_cell.angle_gamma   90.00
#
_symmetry.space_group_name_H-M   'P 1'
#
loop_
_entity.id
_entity.type
_entity.pdbx_description
1 polymer ?
#
loop_
_entity_poly.entity_id
_entity_poly.type
_entity_poly.pdbx_seq_one_letter_code
_entity_poly.pdbx_strand_id
1 'polypeptide(L)' 'MNIQIIEVDETEHVIIDRGNNEFTSMTKEHYEATYGPIEEEV' A
#
# COMPACT_ATOMS: atom_id res chain seq x y z
N MET A 1 -5.24 3.96 10.97
CA MET A 1 -4.41 3.79 9.78
C MET A 1 -4.98 2.69 8.92
N ASN A 2 -5.24 2.99 7.68
CA ASN A 2 -5.82 2.03 6.76
C ASN A 2 -4.88 1.80 5.60
N ILE A 3 -4.88 0.58 5.11
CA ILE A 3 -4.05 0.22 3.96
C ILE A 3 -4.97 -0.32 2.88
N GLN A 4 -4.85 0.25 1.69
CA GLN A 4 -5.62 -0.19 0.54
C GLN A 4 -4.67 -0.62 -0.55
N ILE A 5 -5.07 -1.60 -1.32
CA ILE A 5 -4.28 -2.06 -2.45
C ILE A 5 -5.14 -1.87 -3.69
N ILE A 6 -4.62 -1.13 -4.65
CA ILE A 6 -5.32 -0.90 -5.91
C ILE A 6 -4.43 -1.36 -7.05
N GLU A 7 -5.04 -1.64 -8.18
CA GLU A 7 -4.30 -2.07 -9.35
C GLU A 7 -4.46 -1.04 -10.45
N VAL A 8 -3.34 -0.58 -10.99
CA VAL A 8 -3.32 0.37 -12.08
C VAL A 8 -2.35 -0.12 -13.12
N ASP A 9 -2.82 -0.31 -14.35
CA ASP A 9 -1.98 -0.77 -15.46
C ASP A 9 -1.27 -2.07 -15.10
N GLU A 10 -2.02 -2.97 -14.49
CA GLU A 10 -1.49 -4.28 -14.10
C GLU A 10 -0.39 -4.18 -13.06
N THR A 11 -0.32 -3.05 -12.38
CA THR A 11 0.65 -2.85 -11.32
C THR A 11 -0.11 -2.57 -10.03
N GLU A 12 0.23 -3.29 -8.98
CA GLU A 12 -0.43 -3.10 -7.71
C GLU A 12 0.22 -1.95 -6.95
N HIS A 13 -0.63 -1.11 -6.37
CA HIS A 13 -0.18 0.03 -5.59
C HIS A 13 -0.76 -0.07 -4.20
N VAL A 14 0.02 0.35 -3.22
CA VAL A 14 -0.40 0.34 -1.83
C VAL A 14 -0.62 1.77 -1.39
N ILE A 15 -1.79 2.03 -0.82
CA ILE A 15 -2.12 3.35 -0.30
C ILE A 15 -2.25 3.23 1.21
N ILE A 16 -1.43 3.98 1.92
CA ILE A 16 -1.46 3.98 3.38
C ILE A 16 -2.10 5.27 3.83
N ASP A 17 -3.27 5.15 4.45
CA ASP A 17 -4.02 6.30 4.94
C ASP A 17 -3.71 6.47 6.41
N ARG A 18 -3.07 7.56 6.76
CA ARG A 18 -2.67 7.82 8.14
C ARG A 18 -3.68 8.66 8.90
N GLY A 19 -4.74 9.07 8.24
CA GLY A 19 -5.67 10.00 8.85
C GLY A 19 -5.15 11.41 8.68
N ASN A 20 -5.88 12.41 9.17
CA ASN A 20 -5.49 13.80 9.06
C ASN A 20 -5.26 14.24 7.62
N ASN A 21 -5.96 13.62 6.69
CA ASN A 21 -5.81 13.94 5.27
C ASN A 21 -4.41 13.64 4.75
N GLU A 22 -3.73 12.72 5.41
CA GLU A 22 -2.39 12.33 4.96
C GLU A 22 -2.43 10.91 4.48
N PHE A 23 -1.82 10.67 3.35
CA PHE A 23 -1.69 9.33 2.84
C PHE A 23 -0.41 9.21 2.02
N THR A 24 0.07 7.99 1.91
CA THR A 24 1.26 7.69 1.15
C THR A 24 0.91 6.60 0.16
N SER A 25 1.34 6.75 -1.07
CA SER A 25 1.09 5.71 -2.08
C SER A 25 2.42 5.25 -2.66
N MET A 26 2.48 3.98 -2.96
CA MET A 26 3.70 3.40 -3.51
C MET A 26 3.31 2.10 -4.19
N THR A 27 4.20 1.59 -5.04
CA THR A 27 3.94 0.28 -5.63
C THR A 27 4.06 -0.79 -4.56
N LYS A 28 3.37 -1.90 -4.78
CA LYS A 28 3.45 -2.99 -3.83
C LYS A 28 4.88 -3.51 -3.72
N GLU A 29 5.57 -3.54 -4.84
CA GLU A 29 6.96 -3.99 -4.84
C GLU A 29 7.81 -3.09 -3.95
N HIS A 30 7.59 -1.78 -4.07
CA HIS A 30 8.33 -0.84 -3.25
C HIS A 30 8.00 -1.00 -1.78
N TYR A 31 6.71 -1.22 -1.50
CA TYR A 31 6.28 -1.41 -0.13
C TYR A 31 6.96 -2.63 0.49
N GLU A 32 7.00 -3.71 -0.25
CA GLU A 32 7.60 -4.93 0.28
C GLU A 32 9.10 -4.78 0.48
N ALA A 33 9.74 -3.98 -0.35
CA ALA A 33 11.17 -3.75 -0.18
C ALA A 33 11.46 -2.89 1.03
N THR A 34 10.52 -2.04 1.41
CA THR A 34 10.72 -1.12 2.52
C THR A 34 10.23 -1.69 3.83
N TYR A 35 9.03 -2.27 3.82
CA TYR A 35 8.41 -2.73 5.06
C TYR A 35 8.34 -4.24 5.16
N GLY A 36 8.52 -4.94 4.05
CA GLY A 36 8.41 -6.38 4.05
C GLY A 36 7.10 -6.84 3.47
N PRO A 37 6.89 -8.15 3.41
CA PRO A 37 5.70 -8.69 2.77
C PRO A 37 4.42 -8.19 3.43
N ILE A 38 3.42 -7.94 2.62
CA ILE A 38 2.13 -7.55 3.14
C ILE A 38 1.45 -8.80 3.67
N GLU A 39 1.04 -8.72 4.92
CA GLU A 39 0.29 -9.82 5.51
C GLU A 39 -1.17 -9.55 5.32
N GLU A 40 -1.79 -10.33 4.49
CA GLU A 40 -3.20 -10.16 4.26
C GLU A 40 -3.96 -11.04 5.20
N GLU A 41 -4.72 -10.40 6.03
CA GLU A 41 -5.59 -11.10 6.95
C GLU A 41 -6.86 -11.42 6.25
N VAL A 42 -7.11 -12.65 6.05
CA VAL A 42 -8.34 -13.02 5.36
C VAL A 42 -9.32 -13.62 6.31
#